data_706b5c7fab7844e484d27cfe72545ae9
#
_entry.id   706b5c7fab7844e484d27cfe72545ae9
#
_cell.length_a   1.000
_cell.length_b   1.000
_cell.length_c   1.000
_cell.angle_alpha   90.00
_cell.angle_beta   90.00
_cell.angle_gamma   90.00
#
_symmetry.space_group_name_H-M   'P 1'
#
loop_
_entity.id
_entity.type
_entity.pdbx_description
1 polymer ?
#
loop_
_entity_poly.entity_id
_entity_poly.type
_entity_poly.pdbx_seq_one_letter_code
_entity_poly.pdbx_strand_id
1 'polypeptide(L)'
;MKSHPFTRPTVVAAIELLASKLSQAKFDQVLVRLELDHEIPLGPGKSVTAKSALLASAVMRRSAQVINTLDGPMTIAEAAVRMAVQATLQDHEQAEQLRLLRGLALDGYVVSWNEGAREPMLRAALPGEVDLPACDDEVHQLLKQFGFAVPLGHLDQAIDAHARGDWAAANSQIRSFLEGMVSDIAHHIEPQLKGQSPSAENCRALLAERGFLSKDRNEWTVDGKNFLNGLFKMLHTDGSHPGLSDEDHSTFRLHLALITGRALLRRLSDRT
;
A
#
# COMPACT_ATOMS: atom_id res chain seq x y z
N MET A 1 5.96 10.98 9.75
CA MET A 1 6.44 10.50 8.42
C MET A 1 7.31 9.28 8.64
N LYS A 2 7.06 8.15 7.97
CA LYS A 2 8.01 7.02 7.98
C LYS A 2 9.31 7.49 7.32
N SER A 3 10.42 7.27 7.96
CA SER A 3 11.75 7.69 7.47
C SER A 3 12.34 6.74 6.43
N HIS A 4 11.71 5.61 6.19
CA HIS A 4 12.07 4.60 5.19
C HIS A 4 10.78 3.94 4.63
N PRO A 5 10.83 3.37 3.40
CA PRO A 5 9.63 2.89 2.72
C PRO A 5 9.07 1.56 3.28
N PHE A 6 9.87 0.80 4.04
CA PHE A 6 9.51 -0.56 4.47
C PHE A 6 8.90 -0.61 5.86
N THR A 7 7.91 -1.52 6.04
CA THR A 7 7.32 -1.80 7.34
C THR A 7 8.22 -2.70 8.19
N ARG A 8 7.97 -2.69 9.52
CA ARG A 8 8.72 -3.55 10.45
C ARG A 8 8.66 -5.05 10.07
N PRO A 9 7.52 -5.64 9.70
CA PRO A 9 7.47 -7.03 9.26
C PRO A 9 8.38 -7.32 8.06
N THR A 10 8.44 -6.43 7.08
CA THR A 10 9.30 -6.57 5.90
C THR A 10 10.78 -6.56 6.26
N VAL A 11 11.20 -5.62 7.12
CA VAL A 11 12.60 -5.54 7.60
C VAL A 11 12.99 -6.80 8.39
N VAL A 12 12.09 -7.30 9.26
CA VAL A 12 12.35 -8.53 10.02
C VAL A 12 12.45 -9.73 9.08
N ALA A 13 11.54 -9.89 8.12
CA ALA A 13 11.59 -10.97 7.13
C ALA A 13 12.87 -10.93 6.27
N ALA A 14 13.35 -9.73 5.93
CA ALA A 14 14.61 -9.55 5.22
C ALA A 14 15.80 -10.10 6.03
N ILE A 15 15.87 -9.78 7.31
CA ILE A 15 16.94 -10.23 8.20
C ILE A 15 16.86 -11.75 8.46
N GLU A 16 15.64 -12.31 8.58
CA GLU A 16 15.43 -13.75 8.69
C GLU A 16 15.92 -14.48 7.43
N LEU A 17 15.63 -13.96 6.24
CA LEU A 17 16.14 -14.51 4.98
C LEU A 17 17.67 -14.48 4.94
N LEU A 18 18.32 -13.37 5.29
CA LEU A 18 19.78 -13.29 5.36
C LEU A 18 20.35 -14.33 6.32
N ALA A 19 19.73 -14.51 7.49
CA ALA A 19 20.16 -15.49 8.47
C ALA A 19 20.02 -16.94 8.00
N SER A 20 19.01 -17.24 7.16
CA SER A 20 18.78 -18.58 6.61
C SER A 20 19.72 -18.92 5.43
N LYS A 21 20.16 -17.91 4.68
CA LYS A 21 20.95 -18.07 3.46
C LYS A 21 22.46 -17.94 3.67
N LEU A 22 22.88 -17.19 4.69
CA LEU A 22 24.27 -16.81 4.86
C LEU A 22 25.00 -17.68 5.89
N SER A 23 26.24 -18.03 5.58
CA SER A 23 27.14 -18.59 6.59
C SER A 23 27.47 -17.55 7.66
N GLN A 24 27.95 -18.00 8.83
CA GLN A 24 28.38 -17.13 9.93
C GLN A 24 29.28 -15.98 9.46
N ALA A 25 30.32 -16.28 8.69
CA ALA A 25 31.25 -15.27 8.20
C ALA A 25 30.60 -14.26 7.25
N LYS A 26 29.69 -14.72 6.37
CA LYS A 26 28.95 -13.84 5.47
C LYS A 26 27.93 -12.98 6.22
N PHE A 27 27.31 -13.53 7.26
CA PHE A 27 26.40 -12.76 8.10
C PHE A 27 27.15 -11.68 8.90
N ASP A 28 28.35 -11.98 9.39
CA ASP A 28 29.23 -11.00 10.03
C ASP A 28 29.61 -9.86 9.08
N GLN A 29 29.82 -10.15 7.78
CA GLN A 29 30.03 -9.10 6.78
C GLN A 29 28.79 -8.19 6.60
N VAL A 30 27.58 -8.73 6.75
CA VAL A 30 26.35 -7.90 6.74
C VAL A 30 26.37 -6.93 7.92
N LEU A 31 26.77 -7.38 9.12
CA LEU A 31 26.88 -6.49 10.28
C LEU A 31 27.86 -5.33 10.05
N VAL A 32 29.00 -5.62 9.44
CA VAL A 32 30.01 -4.59 9.09
C VAL A 32 29.44 -3.61 8.03
N ARG A 33 28.80 -4.13 6.99
CA ARG A 33 28.20 -3.27 5.94
C ARG A 33 27.08 -2.36 6.46
N LEU A 34 26.37 -2.79 7.49
CA LEU A 34 25.34 -2.01 8.16
C LEU A 34 25.88 -1.13 9.31
N GLU A 35 27.22 -1.07 9.50
CA GLU A 35 27.87 -0.30 10.55
C GLU A 35 27.39 -0.70 11.97
N LEU A 36 27.08 -1.98 12.19
CA LEU A 36 26.58 -2.54 13.45
C LEU A 36 27.54 -3.52 14.14
N ASP A 37 28.74 -3.69 13.63
CA ASP A 37 29.78 -4.57 14.17
C ASP A 37 30.28 -4.16 15.56
N HIS A 38 30.13 -2.90 15.91
CA HIS A 38 30.43 -2.38 17.26
C HIS A 38 29.32 -2.71 18.31
N GLU A 39 28.09 -3.04 17.89
CA GLU A 39 27.00 -3.40 18.79
C GLU A 39 26.76 -4.93 18.85
N ILE A 40 27.02 -5.60 17.74
CA ILE A 40 26.76 -7.04 17.59
C ILE A 40 28.10 -7.75 17.40
N PRO A 41 28.55 -8.55 18.38
CA PRO A 41 29.84 -9.21 18.32
C PRO A 41 29.99 -10.09 17.08
N LEU A 42 31.12 -9.93 16.39
CA LEU A 42 31.53 -10.78 15.26
C LEU A 42 32.09 -12.12 15.77
N GLY A 43 32.21 -13.08 14.85
CA GLY A 43 32.82 -14.40 15.14
C GLY A 43 31.88 -15.42 15.79
N PRO A 44 32.40 -16.55 16.25
CA PRO A 44 31.59 -17.72 16.61
C PRO A 44 30.91 -17.64 17.98
N GLY A 45 31.06 -16.56 18.73
CA GLY A 45 30.53 -16.42 20.09
C GLY A 45 29.00 -16.42 20.20
N LYS A 46 28.30 -16.17 19.10
CA LYS A 46 26.82 -16.23 18.97
C LYS A 46 26.43 -16.89 17.66
N SER A 47 25.37 -17.70 17.70
CA SER A 47 24.80 -18.29 16.47
C SER A 47 24.24 -17.21 15.52
N VAL A 48 24.14 -17.52 14.24
CA VAL A 48 23.51 -16.62 13.23
C VAL A 48 22.11 -16.24 13.65
N THR A 49 21.31 -17.18 14.17
CA THR A 49 19.96 -16.92 14.67
C THR A 49 19.95 -15.93 15.84
N ALA A 50 20.89 -16.04 16.78
CA ALA A 50 20.98 -15.08 17.88
C ALA A 50 21.41 -13.69 17.39
N LYS A 51 22.32 -13.62 16.42
CA LYS A 51 22.76 -12.37 15.79
C LYS A 51 21.64 -11.73 14.98
N SER A 52 20.80 -12.51 14.27
CA SER A 52 19.70 -11.98 13.47
C SER A 52 18.67 -11.27 14.33
N ALA A 53 18.35 -11.80 15.51
CA ALA A 53 17.44 -11.14 16.45
C ALA A 53 18.02 -9.79 16.96
N LEU A 54 19.32 -9.75 17.25
CA LEU A 54 20.00 -8.51 17.63
C LEU A 54 20.03 -7.51 16.47
N LEU A 55 20.32 -7.99 15.27
CA LEU A 55 20.33 -7.17 14.05
C LEU A 55 18.94 -6.57 13.77
N ALA A 56 17.87 -7.35 13.83
CA ALA A 56 16.52 -6.87 13.65
C ALA A 56 16.19 -5.77 14.66
N SER A 57 16.54 -5.95 15.93
CA SER A 57 16.33 -4.95 16.96
C SER A 57 17.15 -3.68 16.71
N ALA A 58 18.42 -3.79 16.33
CA ALA A 58 19.31 -2.65 16.07
C ALA A 58 18.85 -1.85 14.85
N VAL A 59 18.55 -2.52 13.72
CA VAL A 59 18.04 -1.88 12.51
C VAL A 59 16.72 -1.16 12.78
N MET A 60 15.80 -1.75 13.55
CA MET A 60 14.54 -1.10 13.87
C MET A 60 14.70 0.13 14.77
N ARG A 61 15.64 0.11 15.73
CA ARG A 61 15.93 1.30 16.54
C ARG A 61 16.52 2.46 15.74
N ARG A 62 17.28 2.14 14.69
CA ARG A 62 18.02 3.09 13.85
C ARG A 62 17.49 3.17 12.42
N SER A 63 16.26 2.76 12.20
CA SER A 63 15.70 2.56 10.86
C SER A 63 15.86 3.76 9.91
N ALA A 64 15.91 4.99 10.46
CA ALA A 64 16.11 6.23 9.73
C ALA A 64 17.58 6.65 9.58
N GLN A 65 18.53 5.97 10.24
CA GLN A 65 19.94 6.30 10.11
C GLN A 65 20.40 6.06 8.67
N VAL A 66 21.02 7.06 8.08
CA VAL A 66 21.61 6.96 6.75
C VAL A 66 23.03 6.42 6.86
N ILE A 67 23.32 5.41 6.05
CA ILE A 67 24.65 4.82 5.88
C ILE A 67 25.09 4.93 4.42
N ASN A 68 26.40 4.88 4.17
CA ASN A 68 26.93 4.87 2.82
C ASN A 68 27.06 3.42 2.33
N THR A 69 26.46 3.14 1.18
CA THR A 69 26.54 1.83 0.52
C THR A 69 27.16 1.99 -0.87
N LEU A 70 27.43 0.86 -1.56
CA LEU A 70 27.90 0.89 -2.95
C LEU A 70 26.88 1.52 -3.91
N ASP A 71 25.59 1.48 -3.56
CA ASP A 71 24.49 2.06 -4.34
C ASP A 71 24.17 3.51 -3.91
N GLY A 72 25.03 4.12 -3.08
CA GLY A 72 24.87 5.46 -2.54
C GLY A 72 24.32 5.49 -1.11
N PRO A 73 24.06 6.70 -0.58
CA PRO A 73 23.52 6.86 0.77
C PRO A 73 22.06 6.38 0.84
N MET A 74 21.75 5.52 1.80
CA MET A 74 20.38 5.03 2.07
C MET A 74 20.17 4.75 3.54
N THR A 75 18.93 4.56 3.97
CA THR A 75 18.67 4.21 5.37
C THR A 75 19.14 2.79 5.68
N ILE A 76 19.53 2.54 6.93
CA ILE A 76 19.98 1.21 7.37
C ILE A 76 18.89 0.14 7.16
N ALA A 77 17.61 0.49 7.33
CA ALA A 77 16.50 -0.40 7.07
C ALA A 77 16.39 -0.75 5.58
N GLU A 78 16.56 0.23 4.69
CA GLU A 78 16.57 0.01 3.24
C GLU A 78 17.77 -0.83 2.81
N ALA A 79 18.94 -0.56 3.34
CA ALA A 79 20.15 -1.34 3.05
C ALA A 79 19.98 -2.81 3.42
N ALA A 80 19.41 -3.10 4.61
CA ALA A 80 19.14 -4.47 5.05
C ALA A 80 18.15 -5.20 4.10
N VAL A 81 17.08 -4.51 3.68
CA VAL A 81 16.11 -5.09 2.73
C VAL A 81 16.74 -5.34 1.36
N ARG A 82 17.52 -4.40 0.81
CA ARG A 82 18.20 -4.57 -0.48
C ARG A 82 19.21 -5.71 -0.46
N MET A 83 19.97 -5.87 0.62
CA MET A 83 20.88 -7.02 0.79
C MET A 83 20.12 -8.35 0.81
N ALA A 84 18.95 -8.39 1.45
CA ALA A 84 18.13 -9.60 1.47
C ALA A 84 17.53 -9.91 0.09
N VAL A 85 17.12 -8.88 -0.66
CA VAL A 85 16.65 -9.05 -2.05
C VAL A 85 17.75 -9.66 -2.91
N GLN A 86 19.00 -9.21 -2.80
CA GLN A 86 20.13 -9.79 -3.53
C GLN A 86 20.39 -11.27 -3.18
N ALA A 87 19.91 -11.76 -2.05
CA ALA A 87 19.98 -13.16 -1.65
C ALA A 87 18.77 -14.00 -2.11
N THR A 88 17.77 -13.41 -2.77
CA THR A 88 16.60 -14.13 -3.32
C THR A 88 16.97 -14.88 -4.59
N LEU A 89 16.24 -15.95 -4.87
CA LEU A 89 16.39 -16.76 -6.08
C LEU A 89 15.04 -16.80 -6.80
N GLN A 90 15.06 -16.77 -8.13
CA GLN A 90 13.88 -16.97 -8.93
C GLN A 90 13.33 -18.40 -8.69
N ASP A 91 12.02 -18.55 -8.67
CA ASP A 91 11.31 -19.83 -8.53
C ASP A 91 11.68 -20.64 -7.26
N HIS A 92 12.03 -19.95 -6.18
CA HIS A 92 12.41 -20.60 -4.92
C HIS A 92 11.34 -20.42 -3.85
N GLU A 93 10.73 -21.52 -3.42
CA GLU A 93 9.61 -21.56 -2.46
C GLU A 93 10.05 -21.64 -0.98
N GLN A 94 11.22 -21.13 -0.66
CA GLN A 94 11.66 -21.11 0.74
C GLN A 94 10.78 -20.17 1.58
N ALA A 95 10.34 -20.62 2.75
CA ALA A 95 9.38 -19.89 3.58
C ALA A 95 9.85 -18.47 3.96
N GLU A 96 11.13 -18.27 4.23
CA GLU A 96 11.73 -16.98 4.55
C GLU A 96 11.67 -16.03 3.36
N GLN A 97 11.94 -16.53 2.13
CA GLN A 97 11.86 -15.76 0.92
C GLN A 97 10.42 -15.36 0.60
N LEU A 98 9.47 -16.28 0.73
CA LEU A 98 8.05 -16.00 0.53
C LEU A 98 7.54 -14.94 1.53
N ARG A 99 7.98 -14.99 2.79
CA ARG A 99 7.66 -13.95 3.78
C ARG A 99 8.20 -12.59 3.39
N LEU A 100 9.44 -12.50 2.90
CA LEU A 100 10.02 -11.25 2.41
C LEU A 100 9.25 -10.71 1.21
N LEU A 101 8.98 -11.54 0.19
CA LEU A 101 8.24 -11.13 -1.01
C LEU A 101 6.83 -10.64 -0.66
N ARG A 102 6.13 -11.32 0.26
CA ARG A 102 4.84 -10.87 0.76
C ARG A 102 4.94 -9.52 1.50
N GLY A 103 5.95 -9.34 2.35
CA GLY A 103 6.18 -8.07 3.04
C GLY A 103 6.46 -6.94 2.07
N LEU A 104 7.30 -7.18 1.05
CA LEU A 104 7.58 -6.20 -0.01
C LEU A 104 6.31 -5.83 -0.79
N ALA A 105 5.49 -6.81 -1.16
CA ALA A 105 4.22 -6.58 -1.84
C ALA A 105 3.30 -5.68 -0.99
N LEU A 106 3.15 -5.94 0.31
CA LEU A 106 2.38 -5.10 1.23
C LEU A 106 2.94 -3.66 1.38
N ASP A 107 4.23 -3.48 1.17
CA ASP A 107 4.88 -2.16 1.17
C ASP A 107 4.86 -1.49 -0.22
N GLY A 108 4.29 -2.15 -1.26
CA GLY A 108 4.19 -1.63 -2.62
C GLY A 108 5.45 -1.83 -3.45
N TYR A 109 6.21 -2.88 -3.18
CA TYR A 109 7.44 -3.25 -3.90
C TYR A 109 7.37 -4.66 -4.43
N VAL A 110 8.06 -4.88 -5.56
CA VAL A 110 8.25 -6.20 -6.17
C VAL A 110 9.73 -6.47 -6.44
N VAL A 111 10.08 -7.74 -6.43
CA VAL A 111 11.38 -8.22 -6.90
C VAL A 111 11.20 -8.74 -8.31
N SER A 112 11.97 -8.22 -9.26
CA SER A 112 11.98 -8.68 -10.65
C SER A 112 13.30 -9.36 -10.98
N TRP A 113 13.22 -10.44 -11.75
CA TRP A 113 14.36 -11.17 -12.30
C TRP A 113 14.35 -10.98 -13.82
N ASN A 114 15.16 -10.08 -14.33
CA ASN A 114 15.26 -9.88 -15.77
C ASN A 114 16.07 -11.01 -16.42
N GLU A 115 15.66 -11.51 -17.58
CA GLU A 115 16.30 -12.62 -18.31
C GLU A 115 17.80 -12.41 -18.64
N GLY A 116 18.29 -11.20 -18.57
CA GLY A 116 19.73 -10.87 -18.77
C GLY A 116 20.45 -10.39 -17.52
N ALA A 117 19.76 -10.15 -16.41
CA ALA A 117 20.35 -9.68 -15.17
C ALA A 117 20.66 -10.87 -14.26
N ARG A 118 21.90 -10.98 -13.80
CA ARG A 118 22.30 -12.02 -12.84
C ARG A 118 21.80 -11.77 -11.42
N GLU A 119 21.22 -10.61 -11.16
CA GLU A 119 20.81 -10.17 -9.82
C GLU A 119 19.36 -9.70 -9.81
N PRO A 120 18.60 -10.03 -8.74
CA PRO A 120 17.24 -9.57 -8.58
C PRO A 120 17.20 -8.06 -8.32
N MET A 121 16.24 -7.38 -8.91
CA MET A 121 16.02 -5.95 -8.75
C MET A 121 14.79 -5.67 -7.88
N LEU A 122 14.98 -4.83 -6.86
CA LEU A 122 13.88 -4.28 -6.08
C LEU A 122 13.39 -2.98 -6.75
N ARG A 123 12.11 -2.94 -7.08
CA ARG A 123 11.46 -1.74 -7.62
C ARG A 123 10.08 -1.53 -7.02
N ALA A 124 9.56 -0.32 -7.15
CA ALA A 124 8.15 -0.08 -6.86
C ALA A 124 7.27 -0.96 -7.74
N ALA A 125 6.21 -1.48 -7.17
CA ALA A 125 5.21 -2.25 -7.90
C ALA A 125 4.44 -1.36 -8.88
N LEU A 126 4.16 -1.86 -10.06
CA LEU A 126 3.22 -1.25 -10.98
C LEU A 126 1.78 -1.58 -10.54
N PRO A 127 0.80 -0.76 -10.88
CA PRO A 127 -0.60 -1.11 -10.70
C PRO A 127 -0.90 -2.48 -11.34
N GLY A 128 -1.50 -3.41 -10.58
CA GLY A 128 -1.78 -4.78 -11.02
C GLY A 128 -0.70 -5.83 -10.73
N GLU A 129 0.51 -5.45 -10.31
CA GLU A 129 1.55 -6.42 -9.92
C GLU A 129 1.49 -6.84 -8.44
N VAL A 130 0.75 -6.11 -7.64
CA VAL A 130 0.54 -6.41 -6.22
C VAL A 130 -0.95 -6.57 -6.02
N ASP A 131 -1.36 -7.77 -5.66
CA ASP A 131 -2.68 -7.95 -5.07
C ASP A 131 -2.80 -6.97 -3.90
N LEU A 132 -3.88 -6.19 -3.86
CA LEU A 132 -4.12 -5.16 -2.84
C LEU A 132 -4.81 -5.70 -1.56
N PRO A 133 -4.43 -6.85 -0.95
CA PRO A 133 -5.17 -7.43 0.16
C PRO A 133 -5.23 -6.50 1.37
N ALA A 134 -4.18 -5.69 1.60
CA ALA A 134 -4.10 -4.87 2.80
C ALA A 134 -4.89 -3.55 2.71
N CYS A 135 -4.97 -2.95 1.53
CA CYS A 135 -5.82 -1.75 1.34
C CYS A 135 -7.29 -2.12 1.26
N ASP A 136 -7.59 -3.26 0.65
CA ASP A 136 -8.92 -3.82 0.53
C ASP A 136 -9.48 -4.21 1.90
N ASP A 137 -8.76 -5.01 2.69
CA ASP A 137 -9.16 -5.38 4.05
C ASP A 137 -9.45 -4.16 4.94
N GLU A 138 -8.65 -3.11 4.88
CA GLU A 138 -8.85 -1.92 5.71
C GLU A 138 -10.08 -1.11 5.26
N VAL A 139 -10.30 -0.97 3.95
CA VAL A 139 -11.50 -0.31 3.42
C VAL A 139 -12.75 -1.07 3.83
N HIS A 140 -12.76 -2.40 3.68
CA HIS A 140 -13.86 -3.25 4.13
C HIS A 140 -14.12 -3.14 5.63
N GLN A 141 -13.05 -3.16 6.46
CA GLN A 141 -13.17 -3.02 7.90
C GLN A 141 -13.78 -1.67 8.29
N LEU A 142 -13.31 -0.58 7.69
CA LEU A 142 -13.82 0.76 7.97
C LEU A 142 -15.28 0.92 7.50
N LEU A 143 -15.63 0.42 6.31
CA LEU A 143 -17.02 0.42 5.84
C LEU A 143 -17.95 -0.34 6.79
N LYS A 144 -17.52 -1.51 7.28
CA LYS A 144 -18.25 -2.29 8.29
C LYS A 144 -18.35 -1.55 9.62
N GLN A 145 -17.26 -0.92 10.07
CA GLN A 145 -17.22 -0.15 11.30
C GLN A 145 -18.24 0.99 11.31
N PHE A 146 -18.37 1.71 10.18
CA PHE A 146 -19.33 2.80 10.04
C PHE A 146 -20.75 2.34 9.62
N GLY A 147 -20.94 1.05 9.34
CA GLY A 147 -22.23 0.51 8.89
C GLY A 147 -22.61 0.92 7.47
N PHE A 148 -21.64 1.26 6.61
CA PHE A 148 -21.84 1.69 5.23
C PHE A 148 -22.06 0.47 4.31
N ALA A 149 -23.22 -0.20 4.48
CA ALA A 149 -23.51 -1.48 3.84
C ALA A 149 -23.65 -1.39 2.31
N VAL A 150 -24.21 -0.30 1.79
CA VAL A 150 -24.41 -0.14 0.33
C VAL A 150 -23.09 0.09 -0.39
N PRO A 151 -22.22 1.01 0.01
CA PRO A 151 -20.88 1.13 -0.57
C PRO A 151 -20.06 -0.15 -0.45
N LEU A 152 -20.16 -0.87 0.68
CA LEU A 152 -19.48 -2.16 0.87
C LEU A 152 -19.93 -3.17 -0.20
N GLY A 153 -21.22 -3.31 -0.42
CA GLY A 153 -21.76 -4.23 -1.43
C GLY A 153 -21.31 -3.87 -2.86
N HIS A 154 -21.22 -2.57 -3.18
CA HIS A 154 -20.69 -2.13 -4.48
C HIS A 154 -19.19 -2.41 -4.62
N LEU A 155 -18.41 -2.28 -3.54
CA LEU A 155 -16.98 -2.63 -3.55
C LEU A 155 -16.78 -4.13 -3.78
N ASP A 156 -17.51 -4.99 -3.07
CA ASP A 156 -17.46 -6.44 -3.26
C ASP A 156 -17.78 -6.81 -4.72
N GLN A 157 -18.85 -6.22 -5.29
CA GLN A 157 -19.22 -6.47 -6.70
C GLN A 157 -18.18 -5.95 -7.68
N ALA A 158 -17.52 -4.83 -7.38
CA ALA A 158 -16.45 -4.29 -8.23
C ALA A 158 -15.25 -5.24 -8.27
N ILE A 159 -14.82 -5.74 -7.12
CA ILE A 159 -13.70 -6.69 -7.00
C ILE A 159 -14.04 -8.00 -7.71
N ASP A 160 -15.22 -8.54 -7.50
CA ASP A 160 -15.68 -9.76 -8.14
C ASP A 160 -15.75 -9.63 -9.67
N ALA A 161 -16.28 -8.50 -10.18
CA ALA A 161 -16.35 -8.25 -11.62
C ALA A 161 -14.94 -8.08 -12.21
N HIS A 162 -14.05 -7.35 -11.52
CA HIS A 162 -12.66 -7.17 -11.91
C HIS A 162 -11.92 -8.52 -11.98
N ALA A 163 -12.06 -9.37 -10.97
CA ALA A 163 -11.44 -10.68 -10.92
C ALA A 163 -11.91 -11.63 -12.08
N ARG A 164 -13.11 -11.40 -12.60
CA ARG A 164 -13.64 -12.16 -13.76
C ARG A 164 -13.29 -11.53 -15.11
N GLY A 165 -12.59 -10.41 -15.15
CA GLY A 165 -12.31 -9.68 -16.39
C GLY A 165 -13.50 -8.91 -16.96
N ASP A 166 -14.56 -8.70 -16.17
CA ASP A 166 -15.70 -7.87 -16.55
C ASP A 166 -15.44 -6.40 -16.20
N TRP A 167 -14.56 -5.78 -16.98
CA TRP A 167 -14.05 -4.43 -16.73
C TRP A 167 -15.15 -3.37 -16.74
N ALA A 168 -16.14 -3.52 -17.59
CA ALA A 168 -17.25 -2.56 -17.68
C ALA A 168 -18.15 -2.62 -16.44
N ALA A 169 -18.48 -3.81 -15.96
CA ALA A 169 -19.22 -4.00 -14.71
C ALA A 169 -18.40 -3.51 -13.51
N ALA A 170 -17.10 -3.86 -13.45
CA ALA A 170 -16.20 -3.40 -12.41
C ALA A 170 -16.18 -1.86 -12.33
N ASN A 171 -15.99 -1.16 -13.45
CA ASN A 171 -15.95 0.30 -13.51
C ASN A 171 -17.26 0.94 -13.04
N SER A 172 -18.41 0.35 -13.39
CA SER A 172 -19.72 0.80 -12.91
C SER A 172 -19.86 0.68 -11.39
N GLN A 173 -19.43 -0.44 -10.83
CA GLN A 173 -19.49 -0.70 -9.39
C GLN A 173 -18.48 0.14 -8.59
N ILE A 174 -17.28 0.36 -9.12
CA ILE A 174 -16.26 1.27 -8.54
C ILE A 174 -16.84 2.67 -8.36
N ARG A 175 -17.54 3.18 -9.39
CA ARG A 175 -18.18 4.48 -9.31
C ARG A 175 -19.26 4.51 -8.23
N SER A 176 -20.17 3.52 -8.24
CA SER A 176 -21.27 3.41 -7.27
C SER A 176 -20.75 3.31 -5.84
N PHE A 177 -19.64 2.58 -5.64
CA PHE A 177 -18.94 2.49 -4.36
C PHE A 177 -18.52 3.87 -3.83
N LEU A 178 -17.79 4.66 -4.64
CA LEU A 178 -17.30 5.98 -4.22
C LEU A 178 -18.43 6.99 -4.04
N GLU A 179 -19.42 7.01 -4.93
CA GLU A 179 -20.58 7.90 -4.82
C GLU A 179 -21.38 7.60 -3.53
N GLY A 180 -21.67 6.33 -3.27
CA GLY A 180 -22.37 5.88 -2.07
C GLY A 180 -21.60 6.21 -0.80
N MET A 181 -20.30 5.90 -0.79
CA MET A 181 -19.43 6.17 0.37
C MET A 181 -19.36 7.67 0.72
N VAL A 182 -19.21 8.55 -0.27
CA VAL A 182 -19.19 10.01 -0.05
C VAL A 182 -20.54 10.49 0.49
N SER A 183 -21.64 9.94 -0.02
CA SER A 183 -22.99 10.21 0.50
C SER A 183 -23.15 9.77 1.95
N ASP A 184 -22.72 8.55 2.27
CA ASP A 184 -22.84 8.01 3.64
C ASP A 184 -21.96 8.78 4.63
N ILE A 185 -20.75 9.21 4.22
CA ILE A 185 -19.90 10.10 5.02
C ILE A 185 -20.63 11.45 5.28
N ALA A 186 -21.27 12.03 4.26
CA ALA A 186 -22.01 13.27 4.44
C ALA A 186 -23.17 13.13 5.41
N HIS A 187 -23.93 12.03 5.33
CA HIS A 187 -25.01 11.75 6.29
C HIS A 187 -24.49 11.45 7.70
N HIS A 188 -23.32 10.86 7.81
CA HIS A 188 -22.67 10.60 9.11
C HIS A 188 -22.22 11.90 9.79
N ILE A 189 -21.64 12.83 9.02
CA ILE A 189 -21.17 14.14 9.54
C ILE A 189 -22.34 15.10 9.79
N GLU A 190 -23.42 15.02 9.00
CA GLU A 190 -24.59 15.86 9.09
C GLU A 190 -25.87 15.01 9.20
N PRO A 191 -26.21 14.51 10.40
CA PRO A 191 -27.38 13.64 10.60
C PRO A 191 -28.71 14.29 10.23
N GLN A 192 -28.78 15.62 10.12
CA GLN A 192 -29.99 16.35 9.70
C GLN A 192 -30.36 16.08 8.23
N LEU A 193 -29.45 15.55 7.43
CA LEU A 193 -29.74 15.07 6.08
C LEU A 193 -30.56 13.77 6.04
N LYS A 194 -30.82 13.15 7.20
CA LYS A 194 -31.57 11.90 7.29
C LYS A 194 -32.96 12.06 6.67
N GLY A 195 -33.25 11.22 5.66
CA GLY A 195 -34.49 11.33 4.87
C GLY A 195 -34.41 12.26 3.67
N GLN A 196 -33.29 12.93 3.43
CA GLN A 196 -33.02 13.68 2.22
C GLN A 196 -32.09 12.87 1.32
N SER A 197 -32.18 13.11 0.02
CA SER A 197 -31.29 12.51 -0.99
C SER A 197 -30.58 13.61 -1.77
N PRO A 198 -29.59 14.29 -1.14
CA PRO A 198 -28.85 15.33 -1.82
C PRO A 198 -28.05 14.72 -2.98
N SER A 199 -27.82 15.51 -4.05
CA SER A 199 -26.97 15.06 -5.14
C SER A 199 -25.53 14.79 -4.64
N ALA A 200 -24.81 13.92 -5.34
CA ALA A 200 -23.42 13.63 -4.99
C ALA A 200 -22.54 14.90 -4.97
N GLU A 201 -22.86 15.91 -5.76
CA GLU A 201 -22.17 17.20 -5.74
C GLU A 201 -22.49 17.98 -4.47
N ASN A 202 -23.75 18.01 -4.04
CA ASN A 202 -24.16 18.65 -2.79
C ASN A 202 -23.53 17.98 -1.56
N CYS A 203 -23.39 16.65 -1.57
CA CYS A 203 -22.67 15.94 -0.51
C CYS A 203 -21.20 16.39 -0.45
N ARG A 204 -20.49 16.49 -1.59
CA ARG A 204 -19.11 16.98 -1.61
C ARG A 204 -18.98 18.44 -1.16
N ALA A 205 -19.90 19.30 -1.58
CA ALA A 205 -19.94 20.69 -1.15
C ALA A 205 -20.10 20.81 0.36
N LEU A 206 -21.06 20.06 0.94
CA LEU A 206 -21.29 20.00 2.38
C LEU A 206 -20.03 19.51 3.12
N LEU A 207 -19.41 18.45 2.65
CA LEU A 207 -18.19 17.91 3.26
C LEU A 207 -17.05 18.93 3.26
N ALA A 208 -16.95 19.76 2.22
CA ALA A 208 -15.98 20.85 2.16
C ALA A 208 -16.34 22.02 3.10
N GLU A 209 -17.64 22.33 3.23
CA GLU A 209 -18.13 23.32 4.19
C GLU A 209 -17.86 22.92 5.65
N ARG A 210 -18.04 21.65 5.97
CA ARG A 210 -17.72 21.06 7.28
C ARG A 210 -16.21 20.83 7.48
N GLY A 211 -15.36 21.26 6.56
CA GLY A 211 -13.90 21.10 6.63
C GLY A 211 -13.44 19.65 6.57
N PHE A 212 -14.30 18.73 6.10
CA PHE A 212 -13.91 17.33 5.87
C PHE A 212 -13.06 17.19 4.62
N LEU A 213 -13.43 17.88 3.53
CA LEU A 213 -12.61 17.97 2.33
C LEU A 213 -11.79 19.27 2.37
N SER A 214 -10.50 19.16 2.11
CA SER A 214 -9.57 20.29 2.17
C SER A 214 -9.61 21.11 0.87
N LYS A 215 -9.87 22.40 1.00
CA LYS A 215 -9.73 23.36 -0.10
C LYS A 215 -8.27 23.62 -0.42
N ASP A 216 -7.44 23.78 0.59
CA ASP A 216 -6.00 24.10 0.44
C ASP A 216 -5.23 22.97 -0.26
N ARG A 217 -5.69 21.73 -0.14
CA ARG A 217 -5.14 20.56 -0.83
C ARG A 217 -5.81 20.27 -2.17
N ASN A 218 -6.68 21.17 -2.63
CA ASN A 218 -7.44 21.02 -3.86
C ASN A 218 -8.26 19.71 -3.92
N GLU A 219 -8.73 19.22 -2.78
CA GLU A 219 -9.58 18.03 -2.74
C GLU A 219 -10.98 18.35 -3.29
N TRP A 220 -11.51 19.51 -2.92
CA TRP A 220 -12.76 20.06 -3.46
C TRP A 220 -12.77 21.58 -3.44
N THR A 221 -13.21 22.20 -4.57
CA THR A 221 -13.36 23.65 -4.76
C THR A 221 -14.61 23.95 -5.57
N VAL A 222 -15.21 25.12 -5.36
CA VAL A 222 -16.48 25.53 -6.00
C VAL A 222 -16.36 25.65 -7.52
N ASP A 223 -15.18 25.94 -8.03
CA ASP A 223 -14.91 26.08 -9.48
C ASP A 223 -14.90 24.73 -10.24
N GLY A 224 -15.01 23.61 -9.50
CA GLY A 224 -15.05 22.27 -10.06
C GLY A 224 -13.70 21.75 -10.58
N LYS A 225 -12.63 22.53 -10.47
CA LYS A 225 -11.27 22.16 -10.88
C LYS A 225 -10.50 21.56 -9.70
N ASN A 226 -10.90 20.39 -9.25
CA ASN A 226 -10.35 19.77 -8.06
C ASN A 226 -10.24 18.25 -8.22
N PHE A 227 -9.51 17.61 -7.30
CA PHE A 227 -9.20 16.19 -7.33
C PHE A 227 -10.48 15.33 -7.42
N LEU A 228 -11.44 15.52 -6.51
CA LEU A 228 -12.62 14.65 -6.45
C LEU A 228 -13.50 14.80 -7.70
N ASN A 229 -13.72 16.01 -8.18
CA ASN A 229 -14.49 16.20 -9.42
C ASN A 229 -13.78 15.60 -10.64
N GLY A 230 -12.46 15.69 -10.70
CA GLY A 230 -11.65 15.02 -11.73
C GLY A 230 -11.78 13.50 -11.66
N LEU A 231 -11.66 12.93 -10.46
CA LEU A 231 -11.83 11.51 -10.21
C LEU A 231 -13.24 11.03 -10.63
N PHE A 232 -14.29 11.68 -10.16
CA PHE A 232 -15.66 11.30 -10.53
C PHE A 232 -15.94 11.44 -12.03
N LYS A 233 -15.39 12.46 -12.69
CA LYS A 233 -15.47 12.58 -14.15
C LYS A 233 -14.80 11.41 -14.86
N MET A 234 -13.61 11.03 -14.42
CA MET A 234 -12.89 9.89 -14.99
C MET A 234 -13.68 8.57 -14.79
N LEU A 235 -14.25 8.36 -13.59
CA LEU A 235 -15.06 7.18 -13.30
C LEU A 235 -16.38 7.15 -14.11
N HIS A 236 -16.85 8.30 -14.61
CA HIS A 236 -18.08 8.39 -15.40
C HIS A 236 -17.89 7.99 -16.87
N THR A 237 -16.68 8.09 -17.42
CA THR A 237 -16.46 8.03 -18.87
C THR A 237 -16.65 6.63 -19.47
N ASP A 238 -16.36 5.51 -18.74
CA ASP A 238 -16.28 4.17 -19.33
C ASP A 238 -17.16 3.10 -18.66
N GLY A 239 -18.04 3.48 -17.72
CA GLY A 239 -18.95 2.55 -17.05
C GLY A 239 -20.32 2.40 -17.74
N SER A 240 -20.70 3.35 -18.58
CA SER A 240 -22.06 3.43 -19.21
C SER A 240 -22.06 3.83 -20.69
N HIS A 241 -20.89 3.96 -21.31
CA HIS A 241 -20.77 4.30 -22.73
C HIS A 241 -20.41 3.07 -23.57
N PRO A 242 -20.85 2.97 -24.83
CA PRO A 242 -20.50 1.89 -25.73
C PRO A 242 -19.02 1.98 -26.12
N GLY A 243 -18.17 1.42 -25.29
CA GLY A 243 -16.73 1.25 -25.47
C GLY A 243 -16.28 0.01 -24.69
N LEU A 244 -15.27 -0.68 -25.21
CA LEU A 244 -14.66 -1.79 -24.47
C LEU A 244 -13.76 -1.17 -23.40
N SER A 245 -14.06 -1.44 -22.12
CA SER A 245 -13.14 -1.16 -21.02
C SER A 245 -11.97 -2.14 -21.08
N ASP A 246 -10.75 -1.64 -20.91
CA ASP A 246 -9.54 -2.47 -20.84
C ASP A 246 -9.12 -2.73 -19.40
N GLU A 247 -8.27 -3.75 -19.23
CA GLU A 247 -7.78 -4.20 -17.94
C GLU A 247 -6.97 -3.11 -17.22
N ASP A 248 -6.02 -2.50 -17.90
CA ASP A 248 -5.11 -1.50 -17.31
C ASP A 248 -5.87 -0.33 -16.73
N HIS A 249 -6.85 0.18 -17.48
CA HIS A 249 -7.65 1.32 -17.07
C HIS A 249 -8.64 0.98 -15.96
N SER A 250 -9.22 -0.23 -15.99
CA SER A 250 -10.09 -0.73 -14.91
C SER A 250 -9.32 -0.94 -13.62
N THR A 251 -8.14 -1.55 -13.70
CA THR A 251 -7.23 -1.74 -12.57
C THR A 251 -6.81 -0.40 -11.96
N PHE A 252 -6.41 0.56 -12.80
CA PHE A 252 -6.06 1.90 -12.35
C PHE A 252 -7.21 2.58 -11.58
N ARG A 253 -8.45 2.47 -12.07
CA ARG A 253 -9.64 3.02 -11.43
C ARG A 253 -9.94 2.36 -10.10
N LEU A 254 -9.85 1.05 -10.02
CA LEU A 254 -10.02 0.30 -8.77
C LEU A 254 -9.02 0.77 -7.72
N HIS A 255 -7.74 0.88 -8.09
CA HIS A 255 -6.71 1.35 -7.20
C HIS A 255 -6.95 2.78 -6.70
N LEU A 256 -7.29 3.71 -7.60
CA LEU A 256 -7.60 5.08 -7.20
C LEU A 256 -8.81 5.16 -6.27
N ALA A 257 -9.84 4.34 -6.52
CA ALA A 257 -11.02 4.29 -5.68
C ALA A 257 -10.70 3.75 -4.28
N LEU A 258 -9.92 2.67 -4.19
CA LEU A 258 -9.50 2.10 -2.91
C LEU A 258 -8.62 3.05 -2.10
N ILE A 259 -7.62 3.68 -2.73
CA ILE A 259 -6.73 4.64 -2.07
C ILE A 259 -7.52 5.87 -1.59
N THR A 260 -8.42 6.39 -2.42
CA THR A 260 -9.27 7.54 -2.08
C THR A 260 -10.26 7.17 -0.97
N GLY A 261 -10.93 6.04 -1.10
CA GLY A 261 -11.87 5.53 -0.11
C GLY A 261 -11.21 5.34 1.25
N ARG A 262 -10.06 4.69 1.28
CA ARG A 262 -9.25 4.52 2.50
C ARG A 262 -8.89 5.85 3.15
N ALA A 263 -8.43 6.83 2.37
CA ALA A 263 -8.04 8.13 2.90
C ALA A 263 -9.22 8.87 3.54
N LEU A 264 -10.39 8.82 2.90
CA LEU A 264 -11.60 9.45 3.43
C LEU A 264 -12.15 8.73 4.65
N LEU A 265 -12.21 7.40 4.65
CA LEU A 265 -12.69 6.61 5.78
C LEU A 265 -11.78 6.72 7.02
N ARG A 266 -10.46 6.74 6.83
CA ARG A 266 -9.51 7.01 7.93
C ARG A 266 -9.72 8.39 8.53
N ARG A 267 -9.87 9.41 7.67
CA ARG A 267 -10.16 10.77 8.13
C ARG A 267 -11.48 10.85 8.91
N LEU A 268 -12.48 10.05 8.54
CA LEU A 268 -13.72 9.94 9.29
C LEU A 268 -13.46 9.30 10.64
N SER A 269 -12.70 8.21 10.70
CA SER A 269 -12.32 7.53 11.94
C SER A 269 -11.51 8.42 12.90
N ASP A 270 -10.67 9.31 12.37
CA ASP A 270 -9.88 10.24 13.20
C ASP A 270 -10.74 11.37 13.80
N ARG A 271 -11.99 11.53 13.36
CA ARG A 271 -12.93 12.55 13.86
C ARG A 271 -13.96 12.03 14.85
N THR A 272 -14.10 10.71 14.93
CA THR A 272 -15.02 10.02 15.85
C THR A 272 -14.29 9.53 17.08
#